data_6cfee59e3245990fc7e23b2e531a62ec
#
_entry.id   6cfee59e3245990fc7e23b2e531a62ec
#
_cell.length_a   1.000
_cell.length_b   1.000
_cell.length_c   1.000
_cell.angle_alpha   90.00
_cell.angle_beta   90.00
_cell.angle_gamma   90.00
#
_symmetry.space_group_name_H-M   'P 1'
#
loop_
_entity.id
_entity.type
_entity.pdbx_description
1 polymer ?
#
loop_
_entity_poly.entity_id
_entity_poly.type
_entity_poly.pdbx_seq_one_letter_code
_entity_poly.pdbx_strand_id
1 'polypeptide(L)'
;MPNNSFRDKLKKIKTKSRRIPKIKLNITIYIIMVISIALISFIAYNIYQAGNSKLEEAKITGINTLKNMFSSYPNDPRLSIYINDIENSNSEEEIKKILNNAENYIKLKRYKEEVIKNIKNIYGKYYLESLYAQYITNKIQNANSTEEIDLILKKSNIEENAKMYYLKSIENSVSPDKYYALPVFGKKIIMSGKELIDYVKKLNLEDIKNLKIIPVSFNEVALVVPALQCGKMPLEGSKIEIYDRKNTSMEPIPGIVNSSYVILSDINYEETKSVSGILSEDGDTTSLTDTSTIKYSLQNVPGVLYATAAGKLDYYKIINKFGRYGEKLNKIISDTQIFDKNAEYLLIVSVPSDDISKLLSIKDIYIVIEK
;
A
#
# COMPACT_ATOMS: atom_id res chain seq x y z
N MET A 1 127.78 -6.89 16.69
CA MET A 1 127.18 -5.63 16.26
C MET A 1 125.88 -5.93 15.60
N PRO A 2 124.80 -5.29 15.77
CA PRO A 2 124.26 -4.34 16.73
C PRO A 2 122.86 -4.76 17.15
N ASN A 3 122.29 -4.33 18.17
CA ASN A 3 121.04 -3.60 18.17
C ASN A 3 120.50 -3.41 19.59
N ASN A 4 121.08 -2.55 20.33
CA ASN A 4 120.58 -2.13 21.63
C ASN A 4 119.46 -0.99 21.53
N SER A 5 119.10 -0.58 20.31
CA SER A 5 118.17 0.56 20.13
C SER A 5 116.70 0.18 20.32
N PHE A 6 116.33 -1.06 20.16
CA PHE A 6 114.92 -1.44 20.26
C PHE A 6 114.42 -1.76 21.69
N ARG A 7 115.37 -2.29 22.50
CA ARG A 7 115.06 -2.59 23.90
C ARG A 7 114.90 -1.32 24.76
N ASP A 8 115.60 -0.25 24.44
CA ASP A 8 115.44 1.04 25.16
C ASP A 8 114.23 1.80 24.74
N LYS A 9 113.76 1.65 23.54
CA LYS A 9 112.45 2.22 23.14
C LYS A 9 111.26 1.48 23.77
N LEU A 10 111.33 0.19 23.99
CA LEU A 10 110.31 -0.62 24.69
C LEU A 10 110.31 -0.33 26.21
N LYS A 11 111.42 -0.02 26.83
CA LYS A 11 111.44 0.40 28.25
C LYS A 11 110.83 1.78 28.45
N LYS A 12 110.96 2.70 27.47
CA LYS A 12 110.26 4.02 27.54
C LYS A 12 108.78 3.98 27.31
N ILE A 13 108.23 2.97 26.68
CA ILE A 13 106.78 2.80 26.47
C ILE A 13 106.09 2.18 27.70
N LYS A 14 106.86 1.38 28.50
CA LYS A 14 106.34 0.72 29.72
C LYS A 14 106.19 1.64 30.93
N THR A 15 106.63 2.89 30.90
CA THR A 15 106.54 3.81 32.06
C THR A 15 105.61 5.00 31.92
N LYS A 16 104.81 5.03 30.83
CA LYS A 16 103.64 5.90 30.78
C LYS A 16 102.35 5.15 31.10
N SER A 17 102.34 4.45 32.23
CA SER A 17 101.04 4.19 32.90
C SER A 17 100.42 5.50 33.21
N ARG A 18 99.37 5.87 32.43
CA ARG A 18 98.52 6.96 32.78
C ARG A 18 97.95 6.61 34.16
N ARG A 19 98.44 7.27 35.21
CA ARG A 19 97.75 7.35 36.48
C ARG A 19 96.45 8.01 36.17
N ILE A 20 95.34 7.24 36.09
CA ILE A 20 93.99 7.76 36.17
C ILE A 20 94.01 8.55 37.47
N PRO A 21 93.70 9.90 37.46
CA PRO A 21 93.64 10.65 38.68
C PRO A 21 92.58 9.93 39.53
N LYS A 22 93.00 9.47 40.74
CA LYS A 22 92.01 9.07 41.74
C LYS A 22 91.25 10.33 42.05
N ILE A 23 90.09 10.48 41.37
CA ILE A 23 89.11 11.52 41.72
C ILE A 23 88.72 11.19 43.16
N LYS A 24 89.30 11.94 44.15
CA LYS A 24 88.73 11.96 45.49
C LYS A 24 87.36 12.49 45.32
N LEU A 25 86.34 11.61 45.10
CA LEU A 25 84.94 11.96 45.05
C LEU A 25 84.68 12.54 46.43
N ASN A 26 84.55 13.86 46.49
CA ASN A 26 84.17 14.54 47.71
C ASN A 26 82.86 13.93 48.17
N ILE A 27 82.78 13.54 49.45
CA ILE A 27 81.55 12.95 50.07
C ILE A 27 80.35 13.78 49.72
N THR A 28 80.48 15.10 49.61
CA THR A 28 79.43 16.06 49.19
C THR A 28 78.86 15.76 47.79
N ILE A 29 79.71 15.41 46.81
CA ILE A 29 79.32 15.05 45.43
C ILE A 29 78.49 13.74 45.48
N TYR A 30 78.97 12.76 46.29
CA TYR A 30 78.22 11.49 46.46
C TYR A 30 76.89 11.68 47.09
N ILE A 31 76.72 12.53 48.11
CA ILE A 31 75.48 12.89 48.74
C ILE A 31 74.55 13.57 47.74
N ILE A 32 75.01 14.52 46.94
CA ILE A 32 74.21 15.21 45.90
C ILE A 32 73.72 14.23 44.85
N MET A 33 74.59 13.28 44.45
CA MET A 33 74.16 12.25 43.46
C MET A 33 73.11 11.33 44.03
N VAL A 34 73.21 10.90 45.29
CA VAL A 34 72.19 10.08 45.96
C VAL A 34 70.88 10.83 46.11
N ILE A 35 70.89 12.10 46.51
CA ILE A 35 69.72 12.92 46.61
C ILE A 35 69.06 13.17 45.26
N SER A 36 69.85 13.39 44.21
CA SER A 36 69.34 13.53 42.83
C SER A 36 68.66 12.27 42.33
N ILE A 37 69.21 11.11 42.57
CA ILE A 37 68.59 9.81 42.22
C ILE A 37 67.32 9.60 43.03
N ALA A 38 67.30 9.88 44.31
CA ALA A 38 66.10 9.78 45.14
C ALA A 38 64.99 10.74 44.69
N LEU A 39 65.34 11.96 44.28
CA LEU A 39 64.40 12.98 43.78
C LEU A 39 63.82 12.55 42.41
N ILE A 40 64.63 12.07 41.52
CA ILE A 40 64.18 11.53 40.23
C ILE A 40 63.26 10.31 40.42
N SER A 41 63.63 9.40 41.34
CA SER A 41 62.81 8.24 41.67
C SER A 41 61.45 8.63 42.30
N PHE A 42 61.46 9.65 43.17
CA PHE A 42 60.25 10.19 43.77
C PHE A 42 59.32 10.86 42.73
N ILE A 43 59.88 11.66 41.80
CA ILE A 43 59.12 12.25 40.69
C ILE A 43 58.58 11.14 39.77
N ALA A 44 59.39 10.17 39.40
CA ALA A 44 58.94 9.05 38.60
C ALA A 44 57.80 8.25 39.27
N TYR A 45 57.90 8.00 40.58
CA TYR A 45 56.85 7.36 41.39
C TYR A 45 55.55 8.17 41.42
N ASN A 46 55.63 9.49 41.62
CA ASN A 46 54.42 10.33 41.60
C ASN A 46 53.76 10.41 40.23
N ILE A 47 54.55 10.44 39.12
CA ILE A 47 54.03 10.39 37.76
C ILE A 47 53.34 9.03 37.51
N TYR A 48 53.94 7.93 37.94
CA TYR A 48 53.39 6.60 37.86
C TYR A 48 52.10 6.46 38.65
N GLN A 49 52.05 6.94 39.90
CA GLN A 49 50.85 6.96 40.73
C GLN A 49 49.71 7.81 40.13
N ALA A 50 50.06 9.02 39.65
CA ALA A 50 49.08 9.90 38.99
C ALA A 50 48.53 9.30 37.69
N GLY A 51 49.36 8.56 36.89
CA GLY A 51 48.95 7.84 35.72
C GLY A 51 47.98 6.70 36.06
N ASN A 52 48.31 5.88 37.07
CA ASN A 52 47.45 4.80 37.52
C ASN A 52 46.07 5.31 38.04
N SER A 53 46.11 6.40 38.84
CA SER A 53 44.84 7.00 39.34
C SER A 53 43.92 7.49 38.21
N LYS A 54 44.48 8.13 37.17
CA LYS A 54 43.74 8.55 35.98
C LYS A 54 43.19 7.37 35.19
N LEU A 55 43.94 6.32 35.04
CA LEU A 55 43.50 5.10 34.32
C LEU A 55 42.35 4.41 35.06
N GLU A 56 42.43 4.33 36.40
CA GLU A 56 41.33 3.73 37.19
C GLU A 56 40.07 4.61 37.15
N GLU A 57 40.17 5.93 37.16
CA GLU A 57 39.02 6.82 36.95
C GLU A 57 38.42 6.67 35.56
N ALA A 58 39.24 6.54 34.51
CA ALA A 58 38.81 6.31 33.16
C ALA A 58 38.09 4.94 33.01
N LYS A 59 38.56 3.88 33.69
CA LYS A 59 37.88 2.56 33.72
C LYS A 59 36.50 2.65 34.33
N ILE A 60 36.38 3.27 35.50
CA ILE A 60 35.08 3.47 36.20
C ILE A 60 34.11 4.25 35.32
N THR A 61 34.56 5.34 34.72
CA THR A 61 33.78 6.17 33.80
C THR A 61 33.36 5.37 32.57
N GLY A 62 34.29 4.61 31.98
CA GLY A 62 34.03 3.75 30.83
C GLY A 62 32.97 2.68 31.11
N ILE A 63 33.06 1.99 32.25
CA ILE A 63 32.08 0.99 32.67
C ILE A 63 30.69 1.63 32.87
N ASN A 64 30.61 2.79 33.50
CA ASN A 64 29.34 3.52 33.66
C ASN A 64 28.74 3.93 32.31
N THR A 65 29.59 4.38 31.38
CA THR A 65 29.20 4.70 30.02
C THR A 65 28.65 3.47 29.29
N LEU A 66 29.32 2.32 29.39
CA LEU A 66 28.83 1.05 28.83
C LEU A 66 27.45 0.66 29.41
N LYS A 67 27.29 0.70 30.73
CA LYS A 67 25.99 0.41 31.36
C LYS A 67 24.87 1.31 30.84
N ASN A 68 25.16 2.59 30.62
CA ASN A 68 24.20 3.53 30.04
C ASN A 68 23.89 3.18 28.56
N MET A 69 24.91 2.88 27.74
CA MET A 69 24.71 2.44 26.34
C MET A 69 23.85 1.17 26.24
N PHE A 70 24.04 0.22 27.16
CA PHE A 70 23.32 -1.04 27.23
C PHE A 70 22.05 -0.99 28.08
N SER A 71 21.58 0.20 28.47
CA SER A 71 20.37 0.33 29.32
C SER A 71 19.13 -0.35 28.74
N SER A 72 18.98 -0.36 27.42
CA SER A 72 17.90 -1.09 26.72
C SER A 72 18.18 -2.59 26.56
N TYR A 73 19.39 -3.06 26.86
CA TYR A 73 19.85 -4.44 26.67
C TYR A 73 20.67 -4.92 27.88
N PRO A 74 20.15 -4.87 29.12
CA PRO A 74 20.93 -5.14 30.33
C PRO A 74 21.44 -6.59 30.43
N ASN A 75 20.78 -7.52 29.74
CA ASN A 75 21.13 -8.93 29.72
C ASN A 75 21.92 -9.35 28.46
N ASP A 76 22.44 -8.40 27.67
CA ASP A 76 23.23 -8.72 26.49
C ASP A 76 24.58 -9.29 26.90
N PRO A 77 24.97 -10.50 26.41
CA PRO A 77 26.25 -11.12 26.78
C PRO A 77 27.48 -10.27 26.45
N ARG A 78 27.38 -9.40 25.43
CA ARG A 78 28.47 -8.50 25.05
C ARG A 78 28.78 -7.44 26.07
N LEU A 79 27.82 -7.05 26.92
CA LEU A 79 28.05 -6.08 28.00
C LEU A 79 29.13 -6.60 28.96
N SER A 80 29.05 -7.85 29.41
CA SER A 80 30.04 -8.43 30.31
C SER A 80 31.42 -8.57 29.66
N ILE A 81 31.48 -8.86 28.35
CA ILE A 81 32.73 -8.92 27.60
C ILE A 81 33.37 -7.53 27.57
N TYR A 82 32.65 -6.48 27.17
CA TYR A 82 33.19 -5.12 27.12
C TYR A 82 33.59 -4.58 28.49
N ILE A 83 32.87 -4.93 29.58
CA ILE A 83 33.28 -4.57 30.94
C ILE A 83 34.63 -5.22 31.28
N ASN A 84 34.75 -6.51 31.04
CA ASN A 84 36.03 -7.23 31.26
C ASN A 84 37.18 -6.65 30.43
N ASP A 85 36.91 -6.28 29.18
CA ASP A 85 37.91 -5.65 28.31
C ASP A 85 38.37 -4.28 28.86
N ILE A 86 37.47 -3.46 29.41
CA ILE A 86 37.84 -2.20 30.08
C ILE A 86 38.64 -2.45 31.34
N GLU A 87 38.24 -3.41 32.18
CA GLU A 87 38.96 -3.75 33.41
C GLU A 87 40.40 -4.17 33.14
N ASN A 88 40.63 -4.89 32.04
CA ASN A 88 41.95 -5.35 31.59
C ASN A 88 42.71 -4.37 30.72
N SER A 89 42.16 -3.19 30.39
CA SER A 89 42.85 -2.19 29.55
C SER A 89 44.01 -1.52 30.28
N ASN A 90 45.06 -1.19 29.50
CA ASN A 90 46.28 -0.58 30.00
C ASN A 90 46.39 0.92 29.65
N SER A 91 45.45 1.48 28.90
CA SER A 91 45.49 2.88 28.48
C SER A 91 44.06 3.44 28.27
N GLU A 92 43.90 4.77 28.40
CA GLU A 92 42.66 5.48 28.08
C GLU A 92 42.28 5.33 26.60
N GLU A 93 43.25 5.16 25.68
CA GLU A 93 42.99 4.99 24.26
C GLU A 93 42.37 3.62 23.96
N GLU A 94 42.80 2.57 24.68
CA GLU A 94 42.15 1.25 24.61
C GLU A 94 40.70 1.34 25.11
N ILE A 95 40.43 2.02 26.23
CA ILE A 95 39.09 2.23 26.75
C ILE A 95 38.20 2.94 25.73
N LYS A 96 38.70 4.02 25.10
CA LYS A 96 37.97 4.74 24.04
C LYS A 96 37.64 3.84 22.84
N LYS A 97 38.58 3.01 22.44
CA LYS A 97 38.37 2.04 21.35
C LYS A 97 37.31 1.00 21.68
N ILE A 98 37.30 0.49 22.92
CA ILE A 98 36.28 -0.45 23.41
C ILE A 98 34.91 0.21 23.42
N LEU A 99 34.81 1.44 23.93
CA LEU A 99 33.56 2.22 23.93
C LEU A 99 33.02 2.46 22.53
N ASN A 100 33.87 2.82 21.57
CA ASN A 100 33.47 2.99 20.18
C ASN A 100 32.98 1.69 19.56
N ASN A 101 33.63 0.56 19.85
CA ASN A 101 33.19 -0.75 19.38
C ASN A 101 31.83 -1.13 19.98
N ALA A 102 31.61 -0.86 21.26
CA ALA A 102 30.35 -1.08 21.95
C ALA A 102 29.23 -0.20 21.38
N GLU A 103 29.51 1.07 21.12
CA GLU A 103 28.56 1.99 20.49
C GLU A 103 28.14 1.51 19.10
N ASN A 104 29.08 1.12 18.25
CA ASN A 104 28.82 0.60 16.93
C ASN A 104 27.99 -0.70 16.99
N TYR A 105 28.30 -1.59 17.94
CA TYR A 105 27.52 -2.80 18.16
C TYR A 105 26.07 -2.50 18.54
N ILE A 106 25.85 -1.58 19.47
CA ILE A 106 24.49 -1.19 19.92
C ILE A 106 23.73 -0.50 18.78
N LYS A 107 24.38 0.39 18.02
CA LYS A 107 23.76 1.04 16.84
C LYS A 107 23.31 0.01 15.83
N LEU A 108 24.18 -0.93 15.48
CA LEU A 108 23.83 -2.01 14.53
C LEU A 108 22.68 -2.88 15.07
N LYS A 109 22.70 -3.24 16.35
CA LYS A 109 21.65 -4.05 16.96
C LYS A 109 20.30 -3.35 16.92
N ARG A 110 20.23 -2.09 17.31
CA ARG A 110 18.99 -1.27 17.25
C ARG A 110 18.48 -1.17 15.81
N TYR A 111 19.37 -0.92 14.86
CA TYR A 111 18.99 -0.82 13.47
C TYR A 111 18.41 -2.14 12.93
N LYS A 112 19.01 -3.28 13.25
CA LYS A 112 18.47 -4.60 12.93
C LYS A 112 17.07 -4.80 13.47
N GLU A 113 16.86 -4.52 14.75
CA GLU A 113 15.56 -4.68 15.42
C GLU A 113 14.50 -3.78 14.79
N GLU A 114 14.83 -2.53 14.49
CA GLU A 114 13.93 -1.59 13.82
C GLU A 114 13.53 -2.08 12.43
N VAL A 115 14.50 -2.48 11.62
CA VAL A 115 14.25 -2.99 10.26
C VAL A 115 13.42 -4.27 10.29
N ILE A 116 13.72 -5.20 11.19
CA ILE A 116 12.95 -6.43 11.35
C ILE A 116 11.52 -6.13 11.79
N LYS A 117 11.33 -5.18 12.70
CA LYS A 117 10.01 -4.71 13.11
C LYS A 117 9.22 -4.12 11.94
N ASN A 118 9.88 -3.33 11.10
CA ASN A 118 9.26 -2.76 9.91
C ASN A 118 8.84 -3.85 8.92
N ILE A 119 9.69 -4.85 8.66
CA ILE A 119 9.33 -6.00 7.82
C ILE A 119 8.11 -6.73 8.39
N LYS A 120 8.08 -7.00 9.69
CA LYS A 120 6.93 -7.61 10.35
C LYS A 120 5.65 -6.79 10.17
N ASN A 121 5.75 -5.48 10.28
CA ASN A 121 4.63 -4.56 10.07
C ASN A 121 4.14 -4.57 8.60
N ILE A 122 5.06 -4.62 7.63
CA ILE A 122 4.75 -4.70 6.20
C ILE A 122 3.92 -5.96 5.91
N TYR A 123 4.34 -7.12 6.38
CA TYR A 123 3.62 -8.39 6.17
C TYR A 123 2.40 -8.57 7.09
N GLY A 124 2.37 -7.92 8.25
CA GLY A 124 1.32 -8.10 9.26
C GLY A 124 1.11 -9.58 9.62
N LYS A 125 -0.13 -10.05 9.53
CA LYS A 125 -0.49 -11.45 9.85
C LYS A 125 0.20 -12.51 8.96
N TYR A 126 0.66 -12.12 7.75
CA TYR A 126 1.30 -13.04 6.80
C TYR A 126 2.81 -13.21 7.02
N TYR A 127 3.40 -12.51 8.00
CA TYR A 127 4.84 -12.60 8.26
C TYR A 127 5.32 -14.05 8.49
N LEU A 128 4.58 -14.83 9.29
CA LEU A 128 4.93 -16.22 9.59
C LEU A 128 4.70 -17.18 8.42
N GLU A 129 3.83 -16.82 7.48
CA GLU A 129 3.55 -17.60 6.28
C GLU A 129 4.55 -17.33 5.15
N SER A 130 5.21 -16.18 5.18
CA SER A 130 6.13 -15.77 4.13
C SER A 130 7.55 -16.27 4.38
N LEU A 131 7.94 -17.33 3.65
CA LEU A 131 9.33 -17.80 3.64
C LEU A 131 10.30 -16.72 3.17
N TYR A 132 9.86 -15.83 2.27
CA TYR A 132 10.69 -14.73 1.80
C TYR A 132 10.94 -13.70 2.91
N ALA A 133 9.91 -13.32 3.68
CA ALA A 133 10.06 -12.42 4.82
C ALA A 133 11.03 -12.99 5.87
N GLN A 134 10.90 -14.28 6.18
CA GLN A 134 11.78 -14.97 7.11
C GLN A 134 13.23 -15.03 6.60
N TYR A 135 13.42 -15.32 5.32
CA TYR A 135 14.73 -15.33 4.68
C TYR A 135 15.41 -13.96 4.74
N ILE A 136 14.71 -12.88 4.40
CA ILE A 136 15.25 -11.51 4.48
C ILE A 136 15.57 -11.15 5.93
N THR A 137 14.68 -11.46 6.87
CA THR A 137 14.90 -11.23 8.30
C THR A 137 16.17 -11.95 8.79
N ASN A 138 16.35 -13.21 8.41
CA ASN A 138 17.55 -13.96 8.77
C ASN A 138 18.83 -13.34 8.19
N LYS A 139 18.80 -12.90 6.94
CA LYS A 139 19.92 -12.15 6.34
C LYS A 139 20.27 -10.89 7.13
N ILE A 140 19.26 -10.10 7.55
CA ILE A 140 19.45 -8.89 8.35
C ILE A 140 20.02 -9.24 9.72
N GLN A 141 19.55 -10.31 10.37
CA GLN A 141 20.10 -10.76 11.65
C GLN A 141 21.60 -11.08 11.57
N ASN A 142 22.04 -11.65 10.45
CA ASN A 142 23.41 -12.06 10.22
C ASN A 142 24.29 -10.97 9.60
N ALA A 143 23.75 -9.82 9.21
CA ALA A 143 24.52 -8.71 8.65
C ALA A 143 25.52 -8.13 9.67
N ASN A 144 26.67 -7.69 9.19
CA ASN A 144 27.76 -7.19 10.04
C ASN A 144 27.84 -5.66 10.08
N SER A 145 27.11 -4.96 9.21
CA SER A 145 27.08 -3.50 9.18
C SER A 145 25.69 -2.96 8.74
N THR A 146 25.46 -1.69 8.97
CA THR A 146 24.25 -0.98 8.54
C THR A 146 24.18 -0.90 7.01
N GLU A 147 25.32 -0.70 6.34
CA GLU A 147 25.43 -0.64 4.88
C GLU A 147 25.04 -1.98 4.22
N GLU A 148 25.41 -3.09 4.86
CA GLU A 148 25.01 -4.43 4.40
C GLU A 148 23.50 -4.62 4.51
N ILE A 149 22.86 -4.13 5.59
CA ILE A 149 21.42 -4.16 5.77
C ILE A 149 20.73 -3.34 4.68
N ASP A 150 21.19 -2.11 4.43
CA ASP A 150 20.65 -1.23 3.40
C ASP A 150 20.75 -1.86 2.00
N LEU A 151 21.86 -2.55 1.73
CA LEU A 151 22.05 -3.28 0.47
C LEU A 151 21.06 -4.45 0.34
N ILE A 152 20.81 -5.19 1.43
CA ILE A 152 19.81 -6.26 1.46
C ILE A 152 18.42 -5.68 1.17
N LEU A 153 18.04 -4.59 1.84
CA LEU A 153 16.75 -3.92 1.65
C LEU A 153 16.58 -3.42 0.22
N LYS A 154 17.59 -2.74 -0.31
CA LYS A 154 17.55 -2.19 -1.68
C LYS A 154 17.39 -3.28 -2.75
N LYS A 155 17.92 -4.47 -2.52
CA LYS A 155 17.82 -5.62 -3.44
C LYS A 155 16.56 -6.45 -3.22
N SER A 156 15.81 -6.21 -2.16
CA SER A 156 14.63 -6.99 -1.80
C SER A 156 13.36 -6.31 -2.28
N ASN A 157 12.40 -7.11 -2.75
CA ASN A 157 11.08 -6.67 -3.16
C ASN A 157 10.06 -6.96 -2.04
N ILE A 158 10.31 -6.46 -0.83
CA ILE A 158 9.54 -6.78 0.38
C ILE A 158 8.08 -6.38 0.22
N GLU A 159 7.81 -5.16 -0.22
CA GLU A 159 6.45 -4.63 -0.37
C GLU A 159 5.66 -5.37 -1.43
N GLU A 160 6.25 -5.62 -2.60
CA GLU A 160 5.60 -6.38 -3.68
C GLU A 160 5.29 -7.81 -3.26
N ASN A 161 6.23 -8.46 -2.56
CA ASN A 161 6.00 -9.80 -2.05
C ASN A 161 4.89 -9.82 -0.98
N ALA A 162 4.88 -8.87 -0.05
CA ALA A 162 3.83 -8.72 0.93
C ALA A 162 2.47 -8.48 0.26
N LYS A 163 2.41 -7.58 -0.73
CA LYS A 163 1.21 -7.28 -1.51
C LYS A 163 0.60 -8.55 -2.12
N MET A 164 1.42 -9.46 -2.65
CA MET A 164 0.93 -10.74 -3.19
C MET A 164 0.17 -11.59 -2.16
N TYR A 165 0.61 -11.63 -0.90
CA TYR A 165 -0.10 -12.36 0.16
C TYR A 165 -1.48 -11.74 0.45
N TYR A 166 -1.57 -10.42 0.55
CA TYR A 166 -2.83 -9.73 0.75
C TYR A 166 -3.78 -9.91 -0.44
N LEU A 167 -3.28 -9.76 -1.68
CA LEU A 167 -4.07 -9.99 -2.90
C LEU A 167 -4.62 -11.41 -2.95
N LYS A 168 -3.77 -12.42 -2.74
CA LYS A 168 -4.20 -13.82 -2.73
C LYS A 168 -5.27 -14.10 -1.67
N SER A 169 -5.15 -13.49 -0.50
CA SER A 169 -6.17 -13.62 0.54
C SER A 169 -7.51 -13.02 0.12
N ILE A 170 -7.50 -11.85 -0.53
CA ILE A 170 -8.70 -11.21 -1.05
C ILE A 170 -9.30 -12.05 -2.18
N GLU A 171 -8.49 -12.50 -3.16
CA GLU A 171 -8.93 -13.36 -4.25
C GLU A 171 -9.59 -14.66 -3.74
N ASN A 172 -9.07 -15.24 -2.66
CA ASN A 172 -9.65 -16.45 -2.05
C ASN A 172 -10.95 -16.18 -1.28
N SER A 173 -11.16 -14.96 -0.79
CA SER A 173 -12.36 -14.57 0.00
C SER A 173 -13.48 -13.96 -0.83
N VAL A 174 -13.18 -13.51 -2.04
CA VAL A 174 -14.11 -12.81 -2.94
C VAL A 174 -14.59 -13.75 -4.04
N SER A 175 -15.91 -13.95 -4.11
CA SER A 175 -16.55 -14.69 -5.22
C SER A 175 -16.77 -13.74 -6.41
N PRO A 176 -16.35 -14.08 -7.63
CA PRO A 176 -16.48 -13.21 -8.81
C PRO A 176 -17.91 -12.74 -9.10
N ASP A 177 -18.91 -13.61 -8.83
CA ASP A 177 -20.31 -13.41 -9.13
C ASP A 177 -21.11 -12.71 -8.01
N LYS A 178 -20.46 -12.39 -6.89
CA LYS A 178 -21.06 -11.66 -5.78
C LYS A 178 -20.65 -10.18 -5.82
N TYR A 179 -21.45 -9.36 -5.14
CA TYR A 179 -21.18 -7.94 -5.02
C TYR A 179 -20.63 -7.58 -3.64
N TYR A 180 -19.81 -6.55 -3.63
CA TYR A 180 -19.14 -6.07 -2.44
C TYR A 180 -19.15 -4.55 -2.40
N ALA A 181 -19.28 -4.01 -1.20
CA ALA A 181 -19.21 -2.58 -0.94
C ALA A 181 -17.84 -2.21 -0.37
N LEU A 182 -17.29 -1.13 -0.88
CA LEU A 182 -16.09 -0.49 -0.37
C LEU A 182 -16.43 0.91 0.15
N PRO A 183 -16.17 1.21 1.42
CA PRO A 183 -16.25 2.58 1.92
C PRO A 183 -14.99 3.34 1.47
N VAL A 184 -15.12 4.20 0.47
CA VAL A 184 -14.05 5.03 -0.08
C VAL A 184 -14.44 6.49 0.07
N PHE A 185 -13.65 7.29 0.79
CA PHE A 185 -13.89 8.72 1.03
C PHE A 185 -15.32 9.06 1.49
N GLY A 186 -15.90 8.24 2.36
CA GLY A 186 -17.26 8.43 2.89
C GLY A 186 -18.40 8.00 1.95
N LYS A 187 -18.07 7.53 0.74
CA LYS A 187 -19.03 6.94 -0.20
C LYS A 187 -18.95 5.43 -0.18
N LYS A 188 -20.10 4.78 -0.38
CA LYS A 188 -20.22 3.33 -0.54
C LYS A 188 -20.17 2.98 -2.02
N ILE A 189 -19.03 2.49 -2.50
CA ILE A 189 -18.88 2.03 -3.90
C ILE A 189 -19.22 0.54 -3.95
N ILE A 190 -20.15 0.15 -4.81
CA ILE A 190 -20.53 -1.25 -5.01
C ILE A 190 -19.95 -1.75 -6.33
N MET A 191 -19.32 -2.90 -6.28
CA MET A 191 -18.73 -3.54 -7.46
C MET A 191 -18.85 -5.06 -7.38
N SER A 192 -18.87 -5.72 -8.53
CA SER A 192 -18.79 -7.18 -8.60
C SER A 192 -17.44 -7.68 -8.05
N GLY A 193 -17.39 -8.94 -7.61
CA GLY A 193 -16.13 -9.51 -7.13
C GLY A 193 -15.01 -9.47 -8.16
N LYS A 194 -15.35 -9.61 -9.45
CA LYS A 194 -14.39 -9.47 -10.54
C LYS A 194 -13.82 -8.05 -10.62
N GLU A 195 -14.69 -7.03 -10.64
CA GLU A 195 -14.26 -5.62 -10.64
C GLU A 195 -13.45 -5.27 -9.38
N LEU A 196 -13.84 -5.83 -8.23
CA LEU A 196 -13.13 -5.65 -6.96
C LEU A 196 -11.70 -6.19 -7.02
N ILE A 197 -11.50 -7.40 -7.53
CA ILE A 197 -10.17 -7.99 -7.70
C ILE A 197 -9.30 -7.13 -8.63
N ASP A 198 -9.86 -6.67 -9.76
CA ASP A 198 -9.13 -5.80 -10.70
C ASP A 198 -8.82 -4.41 -10.09
N TYR A 199 -9.69 -3.90 -9.26
CA TYR A 199 -9.48 -2.65 -8.52
C TYR A 199 -8.36 -2.80 -7.50
N VAL A 200 -8.40 -3.85 -6.66
CA VAL A 200 -7.43 -4.08 -5.58
C VAL A 200 -6.02 -4.32 -6.12
N LYS A 201 -5.87 -4.95 -7.29
CA LYS A 201 -4.57 -5.12 -7.95
C LYS A 201 -3.84 -3.80 -8.24
N LYS A 202 -4.59 -2.71 -8.46
CA LYS A 202 -4.05 -1.39 -8.76
C LYS A 202 -3.68 -0.57 -7.53
N LEU A 203 -4.16 -0.97 -6.35
CA LEU A 203 -3.89 -0.27 -5.09
C LEU A 203 -2.46 -0.52 -4.62
N ASN A 204 -1.92 0.41 -3.81
CA ASN A 204 -0.69 0.18 -3.07
C ASN A 204 -0.93 -0.76 -1.87
N LEU A 205 0.14 -1.22 -1.24
CA LEU A 205 0.05 -2.16 -0.13
C LEU A 205 -0.70 -1.57 1.09
N GLU A 206 -0.48 -0.30 1.40
CA GLU A 206 -1.09 0.38 2.54
C GLU A 206 -2.61 0.45 2.39
N ASP A 207 -3.09 0.83 1.20
CA ASP A 207 -4.51 0.88 0.88
C ASP A 207 -5.15 -0.52 0.98
N ILE A 208 -4.45 -1.56 0.48
CA ILE A 208 -4.94 -2.94 0.56
C ILE A 208 -5.05 -3.41 2.02
N LYS A 209 -4.09 -3.09 2.87
CA LYS A 209 -4.09 -3.47 4.29
C LYS A 209 -5.27 -2.86 5.05
N ASN A 210 -5.66 -1.65 4.68
CA ASN A 210 -6.74 -0.90 5.31
C ASN A 210 -8.09 -1.09 4.62
N LEU A 211 -8.14 -1.86 3.53
CA LEU A 211 -9.35 -2.06 2.74
C LEU A 211 -10.39 -2.86 3.53
N LYS A 212 -11.58 -2.27 3.64
CA LYS A 212 -12.74 -2.91 4.26
C LYS A 212 -13.69 -3.39 3.16
N ILE A 213 -13.73 -4.71 2.94
CA ILE A 213 -14.60 -5.35 1.95
C ILE A 213 -15.84 -5.86 2.69
N ILE A 214 -17.02 -5.41 2.28
CA ILE A 214 -18.30 -5.78 2.89
C ILE A 214 -19.12 -6.50 1.83
N PRO A 215 -19.50 -7.78 2.01
CA PRO A 215 -20.40 -8.45 1.08
C PRO A 215 -21.77 -7.77 1.07
N VAL A 216 -22.36 -7.62 -0.12
CA VAL A 216 -23.66 -6.96 -0.32
C VAL A 216 -24.65 -7.97 -0.84
N SER A 217 -25.80 -8.06 -0.17
CA SER A 217 -26.98 -8.76 -0.68
C SER A 217 -27.86 -7.75 -1.42
N PHE A 218 -28.54 -8.19 -2.48
CA PHE A 218 -29.45 -7.38 -3.25
C PHE A 218 -30.87 -7.92 -3.16
N ASN A 219 -31.84 -7.00 -3.18
CA ASN A 219 -33.24 -7.30 -3.39
C ASN A 219 -33.73 -6.62 -4.66
N GLU A 220 -34.60 -7.28 -5.40
CA GLU A 220 -35.24 -6.71 -6.57
C GLU A 220 -36.46 -5.86 -6.13
N VAL A 221 -36.53 -4.66 -6.68
CA VAL A 221 -37.61 -3.71 -6.45
C VAL A 221 -38.11 -3.17 -7.79
N ALA A 222 -39.40 -2.91 -7.87
CA ALA A 222 -40.03 -2.26 -9.00
C ALA A 222 -40.14 -0.75 -8.71
N LEU A 223 -39.63 0.07 -9.62
CA LEU A 223 -39.73 1.54 -9.56
C LEU A 223 -40.45 2.06 -10.78
N VAL A 224 -41.41 2.96 -10.59
CA VAL A 224 -42.01 3.73 -11.67
C VAL A 224 -41.44 5.15 -11.60
N VAL A 225 -40.81 5.59 -12.66
CA VAL A 225 -40.08 6.87 -12.69
C VAL A 225 -40.43 7.61 -13.97
N PRO A 226 -40.85 8.90 -13.90
CA PRO A 226 -41.03 9.71 -15.08
C PRO A 226 -39.76 9.77 -15.96
N ALA A 227 -39.93 9.65 -17.27
CA ALA A 227 -38.80 9.65 -18.22
C ALA A 227 -37.89 10.86 -18.06
N LEU A 228 -38.47 12.04 -17.74
CA LEU A 228 -37.73 13.28 -17.50
C LEU A 228 -36.83 13.23 -16.25
N GLN A 229 -37.01 12.26 -15.37
CA GLN A 229 -36.22 12.08 -14.15
C GLN A 229 -35.13 11.04 -14.32
N CYS A 230 -34.91 10.50 -15.52
CA CYS A 230 -33.91 9.49 -15.82
C CYS A 230 -32.81 9.95 -16.80
N GLY A 231 -32.89 11.17 -17.34
CA GLY A 231 -31.97 11.67 -18.37
C GLY A 231 -32.03 10.88 -19.69
N LYS A 232 -32.00 9.56 -19.62
CA LYS A 232 -32.27 8.59 -20.70
C LYS A 232 -32.84 7.31 -20.11
N MET A 233 -33.37 6.43 -20.96
CA MET A 233 -33.85 5.14 -20.50
C MET A 233 -32.72 4.29 -19.94
N PRO A 234 -32.78 3.86 -18.67
CA PRO A 234 -31.78 2.94 -18.12
C PRO A 234 -31.92 1.57 -18.77
N LEU A 235 -30.83 1.00 -19.27
CA LEU A 235 -30.82 -0.31 -19.90
C LEU A 235 -30.50 -1.40 -18.88
N GLU A 236 -30.79 -2.66 -19.23
CA GLU A 236 -30.37 -3.81 -18.43
C GLU A 236 -28.85 -3.82 -18.23
N GLY A 237 -28.42 -4.11 -17.00
CA GLY A 237 -27.02 -4.07 -16.59
C GLY A 237 -26.48 -2.67 -16.29
N SER A 238 -27.27 -1.60 -16.52
CA SER A 238 -26.86 -0.23 -16.15
C SER A 238 -26.72 -0.11 -14.65
N LYS A 239 -25.59 0.44 -14.20
CA LYS A 239 -25.42 0.91 -12.82
C LYS A 239 -26.07 2.28 -12.71
N ILE A 240 -26.88 2.46 -11.67
CA ILE A 240 -27.62 3.69 -11.43
C ILE A 240 -27.44 4.17 -10.00
N GLU A 241 -27.59 5.46 -9.82
CA GLU A 241 -27.75 6.10 -8.51
C GLU A 241 -29.16 6.66 -8.40
N ILE A 242 -29.87 6.32 -7.33
CA ILE A 242 -31.24 6.75 -7.04
C ILE A 242 -31.20 7.88 -6.02
N TYR A 243 -31.65 9.06 -6.41
CA TYR A 243 -31.66 10.26 -5.59
C TYR A 243 -33.07 10.60 -5.15
N ASP A 244 -33.25 11.25 -4.00
CA ASP A 244 -34.46 11.95 -3.59
C ASP A 244 -34.32 13.44 -3.94
N ARG A 245 -35.10 13.92 -4.92
CA ARG A 245 -35.09 15.35 -5.31
C ARG A 245 -35.52 16.27 -4.17
N LYS A 246 -36.31 15.78 -3.21
CA LYS A 246 -36.81 16.55 -2.06
C LYS A 246 -35.83 16.54 -0.88
N ASN A 247 -34.90 15.59 -0.85
CA ASN A 247 -33.92 15.48 0.20
C ASN A 247 -32.52 15.31 -0.40
N THR A 248 -31.91 16.39 -0.86
CA THR A 248 -30.60 16.39 -1.49
C THR A 248 -29.44 16.09 -0.54
N SER A 249 -29.67 16.06 0.78
CA SER A 249 -28.68 15.67 1.78
C SER A 249 -28.62 14.15 1.97
N MET A 250 -29.58 13.40 1.44
CA MET A 250 -29.58 11.96 1.48
C MET A 250 -28.53 11.42 0.49
N GLU A 251 -27.68 10.52 0.95
CA GLU A 251 -26.76 9.80 0.06
C GLU A 251 -27.55 9.02 -1.00
N PRO A 252 -27.13 9.03 -2.28
CA PRO A 252 -27.77 8.27 -3.32
C PRO A 252 -27.75 6.77 -3.02
N ILE A 253 -28.78 6.07 -3.48
CA ILE A 253 -28.87 4.62 -3.35
C ILE A 253 -28.35 4.00 -4.65
N PRO A 254 -27.29 3.18 -4.60
CA PRO A 254 -26.80 2.50 -5.78
C PRO A 254 -27.74 1.36 -6.19
N GLY A 255 -27.91 1.16 -7.48
CA GLY A 255 -28.73 0.09 -8.03
C GLY A 255 -28.21 -0.45 -9.35
N ILE A 256 -28.67 -1.64 -9.70
CA ILE A 256 -28.39 -2.28 -10.98
C ILE A 256 -29.71 -2.60 -11.67
N VAL A 257 -29.90 -2.14 -12.88
CA VAL A 257 -31.14 -2.34 -13.64
C VAL A 257 -31.16 -3.77 -14.19
N ASN A 258 -32.17 -4.55 -13.80
CA ASN A 258 -32.37 -5.90 -14.28
C ASN A 258 -33.25 -5.93 -15.54
N SER A 259 -34.24 -5.04 -15.59
CA SER A 259 -35.08 -4.85 -16.79
C SER A 259 -35.74 -3.48 -16.77
N SER A 260 -36.09 -2.99 -17.96
CA SER A 260 -36.74 -1.69 -18.16
C SER A 260 -37.88 -1.80 -19.12
N TYR A 261 -38.98 -1.15 -18.77
CA TYR A 261 -40.19 -1.09 -19.58
C TYR A 261 -40.65 0.36 -19.72
N VAL A 262 -41.30 0.70 -20.84
CA VAL A 262 -41.92 2.00 -21.04
C VAL A 262 -43.39 1.86 -20.76
N ILE A 263 -43.95 2.74 -19.89
CA ILE A 263 -45.38 2.85 -19.63
C ILE A 263 -45.89 4.03 -20.46
N LEU A 264 -46.87 3.77 -21.30
CA LEU A 264 -47.58 4.77 -22.10
C LEU A 264 -49.01 4.87 -21.64
N SER A 265 -49.48 6.08 -21.34
CA SER A 265 -50.85 6.31 -20.89
C SER A 265 -51.86 6.18 -22.00
N ASP A 266 -51.53 6.63 -23.22
CA ASP A 266 -52.39 6.60 -24.38
C ASP A 266 -51.64 6.18 -25.64
N ILE A 267 -52.12 5.16 -26.33
CA ILE A 267 -51.57 4.68 -27.60
C ILE A 267 -52.68 4.82 -28.66
N ASN A 268 -52.48 5.72 -29.59
CA ASN A 268 -53.31 5.88 -30.77
C ASN A 268 -52.53 5.53 -32.02
N TYR A 269 -53.01 4.55 -32.76
CA TYR A 269 -52.41 4.17 -34.05
C TYR A 269 -53.47 4.08 -35.11
N GLU A 270 -53.22 4.77 -36.24
CA GLU A 270 -54.08 4.71 -37.43
C GLU A 270 -53.25 4.38 -38.64
N GLU A 271 -53.59 3.28 -39.32
CA GLU A 271 -52.96 2.89 -40.55
C GLU A 271 -54.04 2.85 -41.65
N THR A 272 -53.81 3.64 -42.70
CA THR A 272 -54.66 3.63 -43.88
C THR A 272 -53.90 3.02 -45.02
N LYS A 273 -54.40 1.90 -45.57
CA LYS A 273 -53.91 1.28 -46.78
C LYS A 273 -54.88 1.60 -47.91
N SER A 274 -54.37 2.20 -48.95
CA SER A 274 -55.10 2.36 -50.21
C SER A 274 -54.46 1.49 -51.28
N VAL A 275 -55.23 0.59 -51.84
CA VAL A 275 -54.83 -0.21 -53.00
C VAL A 275 -55.65 0.30 -54.18
N SER A 276 -54.98 0.87 -55.17
CA SER A 276 -55.59 1.28 -56.44
C SER A 276 -55.27 0.25 -57.49
N GLY A 277 -56.31 -0.34 -58.05
CA GLY A 277 -56.21 -1.26 -59.21
C GLY A 277 -56.90 -0.60 -60.41
N ILE A 278 -56.32 -0.74 -61.57
CA ILE A 278 -56.94 -0.37 -62.84
C ILE A 278 -57.44 -1.66 -63.47
N LEU A 279 -58.75 -1.81 -63.61
CA LEU A 279 -59.38 -2.85 -64.41
C LEU A 279 -59.70 -2.24 -65.78
N SER A 280 -59.10 -2.83 -66.83
CA SER A 280 -59.43 -2.58 -68.22
C SER A 280 -60.22 -3.75 -68.78
N GLU A 281 -61.49 -3.61 -69.01
CA GLU A 281 -62.31 -4.54 -69.78
C GLU A 281 -62.91 -3.74 -70.96
N ASP A 282 -62.64 -4.21 -72.15
CA ASP A 282 -63.21 -3.76 -73.45
C ASP A 282 -63.27 -2.20 -73.64
N GLY A 283 -62.20 -1.52 -73.39
CA GLY A 283 -62.07 -0.07 -73.70
C GLY A 283 -62.56 0.89 -72.67
N ASP A 284 -63.21 0.41 -71.57
CA ASP A 284 -63.57 1.23 -70.45
C ASP A 284 -62.61 0.99 -69.30
N THR A 285 -61.97 2.04 -68.80
CA THR A 285 -61.02 2.05 -67.69
C THR A 285 -61.76 2.43 -66.43
N THR A 286 -62.00 1.46 -65.54
CA THR A 286 -62.56 1.73 -64.21
C THR A 286 -61.43 1.66 -63.15
N SER A 287 -61.19 2.75 -62.49
CA SER A 287 -60.24 2.77 -61.35
C SER A 287 -60.97 2.35 -60.09
N LEU A 288 -60.63 1.22 -59.53
CA LEU A 288 -61.09 0.76 -58.21
C LEU A 288 -60.03 1.13 -57.19
N THR A 289 -60.42 1.98 -56.24
CA THR A 289 -59.57 2.28 -55.10
C THR A 289 -60.18 1.64 -53.86
N ASP A 290 -59.60 0.61 -53.37
CA ASP A 290 -59.97 0.00 -52.09
C ASP A 290 -59.14 0.64 -50.98
N THR A 291 -59.77 1.25 -50.03
CA THR A 291 -59.10 1.95 -48.88
C THR A 291 -59.49 1.25 -47.60
N SER A 292 -58.56 0.51 -47.02
CA SER A 292 -58.78 -0.06 -45.69
C SER A 292 -58.06 0.77 -44.63
N THR A 293 -58.78 1.20 -43.62
CA THR A 293 -58.21 1.94 -42.46
C THR A 293 -58.29 1.09 -41.24
N ILE A 294 -57.14 0.77 -40.66
CA ILE A 294 -57.05 0.08 -39.37
C ILE A 294 -56.74 1.12 -38.30
N LYS A 295 -57.66 1.24 -37.34
CA LYS A 295 -57.50 2.13 -36.17
C LYS A 295 -57.35 1.27 -34.92
N TYR A 296 -56.26 1.48 -34.20
CA TYR A 296 -56.07 0.97 -32.85
C TYR A 296 -56.08 2.19 -31.90
N SER A 297 -57.01 2.24 -30.96
CA SER A 297 -57.00 3.19 -29.88
C SER A 297 -57.02 2.45 -28.57
N LEU A 298 -55.95 2.57 -27.81
CA LEU A 298 -55.85 2.07 -26.44
C LEU A 298 -55.89 3.30 -25.53
N GLN A 299 -57.10 3.71 -25.13
CA GLN A 299 -57.25 4.83 -24.22
C GLN A 299 -57.36 4.30 -22.79
N ASN A 300 -56.68 4.95 -21.86
CA ASN A 300 -56.67 4.66 -20.43
C ASN A 300 -56.20 3.22 -20.04
N VAL A 301 -55.51 2.52 -20.93
CA VAL A 301 -54.88 1.26 -20.60
C VAL A 301 -53.36 1.51 -20.52
N PRO A 302 -52.76 1.40 -19.35
CA PRO A 302 -51.30 1.51 -19.24
C PRO A 302 -50.66 0.43 -20.11
N GLY A 303 -50.05 0.86 -21.21
CA GLY A 303 -49.28 -0.03 -22.09
C GLY A 303 -47.87 -0.18 -21.55
N VAL A 304 -47.49 -1.39 -21.11
CA VAL A 304 -46.10 -1.70 -20.76
C VAL A 304 -45.45 -2.35 -21.98
N LEU A 305 -44.52 -1.64 -22.60
CA LEU A 305 -43.71 -2.18 -23.68
C LEU A 305 -42.36 -2.56 -23.14
N TYR A 306 -41.98 -3.81 -23.37
CA TYR A 306 -40.65 -4.23 -23.08
C TYR A 306 -39.66 -3.42 -23.94
N ALA A 307 -38.71 -2.75 -23.31
CA ALA A 307 -37.78 -1.92 -24.02
C ALA A 307 -36.90 -2.75 -24.91
N THR A 308 -37.18 -2.77 -26.20
CA THR A 308 -36.32 -3.33 -27.24
C THR A 308 -34.93 -2.73 -27.22
N ALA A 309 -34.77 -1.53 -26.67
CA ALA A 309 -33.52 -0.90 -26.34
C ALA A 309 -32.63 -1.75 -25.40
N ALA A 310 -33.18 -2.71 -24.65
CA ALA A 310 -32.45 -3.67 -23.86
C ALA A 310 -31.83 -4.81 -24.67
N GLY A 311 -32.03 -4.82 -26.01
CA GLY A 311 -31.46 -5.83 -26.91
C GLY A 311 -32.04 -7.25 -26.78
N LYS A 312 -33.08 -7.43 -25.94
CA LYS A 312 -33.67 -8.75 -25.67
C LYS A 312 -34.86 -9.11 -26.52
N LEU A 313 -35.48 -8.14 -27.23
CA LEU A 313 -36.56 -8.43 -28.13
C LEU A 313 -36.08 -8.56 -29.57
N ASP A 314 -36.39 -9.70 -30.13
CA ASP A 314 -36.15 -9.95 -31.54
C ASP A 314 -36.99 -8.99 -32.39
N TYR A 315 -36.32 -8.15 -33.18
CA TYR A 315 -36.94 -7.15 -34.06
C TYR A 315 -38.02 -7.79 -34.95
N TYR A 316 -37.79 -8.97 -35.48
CA TYR A 316 -38.78 -9.69 -36.31
C TYR A 316 -40.03 -10.13 -35.55
N LYS A 317 -39.92 -10.50 -34.27
CA LYS A 317 -41.06 -10.82 -33.43
C LYS A 317 -41.93 -9.62 -33.16
N ILE A 318 -41.34 -8.43 -33.00
CA ILE A 318 -42.08 -7.19 -32.81
C ILE A 318 -42.82 -6.78 -34.07
N ILE A 319 -42.15 -6.84 -35.23
CA ILE A 319 -42.79 -6.54 -36.53
C ILE A 319 -43.92 -7.54 -36.82
N ASN A 320 -43.72 -8.82 -36.60
CA ASN A 320 -44.72 -9.84 -36.82
C ASN A 320 -45.92 -9.67 -35.90
N LYS A 321 -45.74 -9.19 -34.66
CA LYS A 321 -46.81 -9.03 -33.72
C LYS A 321 -47.54 -7.68 -33.84
N PHE A 322 -46.81 -6.61 -34.16
CA PHE A 322 -47.34 -5.23 -34.17
C PHE A 322 -47.23 -4.51 -35.53
N GLY A 323 -46.70 -5.20 -36.56
CA GLY A 323 -46.57 -4.64 -37.90
C GLY A 323 -45.75 -3.36 -37.96
N ARG A 324 -46.14 -2.43 -38.81
CA ARG A 324 -45.45 -1.12 -38.98
C ARG A 324 -45.45 -0.27 -37.70
N TYR A 325 -46.40 -0.49 -36.82
CA TYR A 325 -46.43 0.18 -35.50
C TYR A 325 -45.23 -0.24 -34.66
N GLY A 326 -44.94 -1.53 -34.59
CA GLY A 326 -43.77 -2.04 -33.88
C GLY A 326 -42.45 -1.48 -34.46
N GLU A 327 -42.35 -1.36 -35.79
CA GLU A 327 -41.22 -0.77 -36.48
C GLU A 327 -41.00 0.72 -36.08
N LYS A 328 -42.06 1.50 -36.09
CA LYS A 328 -42.02 2.92 -35.67
C LYS A 328 -41.67 3.08 -34.20
N LEU A 329 -42.24 2.25 -33.31
CA LEU A 329 -41.89 2.26 -31.88
C LEU A 329 -40.41 1.93 -31.68
N ASN A 330 -39.88 0.91 -32.34
CA ASN A 330 -38.47 0.55 -32.27
C ASN A 330 -37.57 1.70 -32.72
N LYS A 331 -37.96 2.39 -33.80
CA LYS A 331 -37.19 3.53 -34.30
C LYS A 331 -37.23 4.70 -33.30
N ILE A 332 -38.39 5.02 -32.74
CA ILE A 332 -38.52 6.09 -31.73
C ILE A 332 -37.69 5.77 -30.49
N ILE A 333 -37.75 4.54 -29.97
CA ILE A 333 -36.98 4.10 -28.81
C ILE A 333 -35.49 4.18 -29.12
N SER A 334 -35.05 3.72 -30.29
CA SER A 334 -33.66 3.78 -30.72
C SER A 334 -33.14 5.21 -30.85
N ASP A 335 -33.92 6.10 -31.48
CA ASP A 335 -33.45 7.43 -31.84
C ASP A 335 -33.49 8.43 -30.69
N THR A 336 -34.52 8.34 -29.80
CA THR A 336 -34.75 9.37 -28.78
C THR A 336 -34.57 8.95 -27.35
N GLN A 337 -34.75 7.65 -27.03
CA GLN A 337 -34.69 7.10 -25.66
C GLN A 337 -35.70 7.77 -24.66
N ILE A 338 -36.07 9.00 -24.90
CA ILE A 338 -37.14 9.74 -24.24
C ILE A 338 -38.00 10.34 -25.36
N PHE A 339 -39.17 9.81 -25.60
CA PHE A 339 -40.00 10.20 -26.73
C PHE A 339 -41.27 10.97 -26.32
N ASP A 340 -41.64 10.94 -25.06
CA ASP A 340 -42.77 11.69 -24.50
C ASP A 340 -42.44 12.20 -23.08
N LYS A 341 -42.75 13.46 -22.77
CA LYS A 341 -42.62 14.04 -21.44
C LYS A 341 -43.50 13.35 -20.38
N ASN A 342 -44.57 12.69 -20.82
CA ASN A 342 -45.53 11.99 -19.96
C ASN A 342 -45.21 10.49 -19.90
N ALA A 343 -44.19 10.01 -20.59
CA ALA A 343 -43.76 8.62 -20.49
C ALA A 343 -43.18 8.33 -19.10
N GLU A 344 -43.45 7.14 -18.62
CA GLU A 344 -42.86 6.61 -17.38
C GLU A 344 -42.06 5.34 -17.69
N TYR A 345 -41.03 5.10 -16.93
CA TYR A 345 -40.28 3.86 -16.97
C TYR A 345 -40.62 2.98 -15.77
N LEU A 346 -41.04 1.74 -16.03
CA LEU A 346 -41.06 0.70 -15.02
C LEU A 346 -39.70 0.01 -15.04
N LEU A 347 -38.92 0.17 -13.98
CA LEU A 347 -37.62 -0.39 -13.82
C LEU A 347 -37.66 -1.49 -12.76
N ILE A 348 -37.14 -2.66 -13.07
CA ILE A 348 -36.81 -3.68 -12.08
C ILE A 348 -35.36 -3.49 -11.73
N VAL A 349 -35.08 -3.15 -10.48
CA VAL A 349 -33.73 -2.75 -10.02
C VAL A 349 -33.31 -3.61 -8.85
N SER A 350 -32.12 -4.15 -8.91
CA SER A 350 -31.44 -4.73 -7.76
C SER A 350 -30.82 -3.61 -6.91
N VAL A 351 -31.28 -3.52 -5.65
CA VAL A 351 -30.84 -2.52 -4.67
C VAL A 351 -30.28 -3.23 -3.44
N PRO A 352 -29.21 -2.72 -2.81
CA PRO A 352 -28.68 -3.31 -1.59
C PRO A 352 -29.76 -3.47 -0.52
N SER A 353 -29.79 -4.63 0.12
CA SER A 353 -30.82 -4.95 1.13
C SER A 353 -30.85 -3.93 2.27
N ASP A 354 -29.71 -3.39 2.66
CA ASP A 354 -29.58 -2.40 3.73
C ASP A 354 -30.21 -1.05 3.35
N ASP A 355 -30.33 -0.75 2.04
CA ASP A 355 -30.84 0.52 1.55
C ASP A 355 -32.37 0.49 1.22
N ILE A 356 -33.03 -0.67 1.38
CA ILE A 356 -34.47 -0.80 1.08
C ILE A 356 -35.33 0.15 1.93
N SER A 357 -35.10 0.23 3.23
CA SER A 357 -35.84 1.15 4.10
C SER A 357 -35.66 2.61 3.69
N LYS A 358 -34.48 2.96 3.21
CA LYS A 358 -34.14 4.27 2.71
C LYS A 358 -34.88 4.55 1.38
N LEU A 359 -34.89 3.55 0.48
CA LEU A 359 -35.61 3.63 -0.79
C LEU A 359 -37.12 3.85 -0.58
N LEU A 360 -37.75 3.14 0.35
CA LEU A 360 -39.15 3.28 0.67
C LEU A 360 -39.51 4.67 1.25
N SER A 361 -38.55 5.41 1.75
CA SER A 361 -38.77 6.78 2.26
C SER A 361 -38.71 7.87 1.19
N ILE A 362 -38.18 7.56 0.00
CA ILE A 362 -38.05 8.50 -1.13
C ILE A 362 -39.41 8.83 -1.68
N LYS A 363 -39.67 10.12 -1.85
CA LYS A 363 -40.98 10.62 -2.38
C LYS A 363 -40.89 11.10 -3.83
N ASP A 364 -39.69 11.45 -4.29
CA ASP A 364 -39.48 12.02 -5.63
C ASP A 364 -38.18 11.51 -6.20
N ILE A 365 -38.27 10.38 -6.91
CA ILE A 365 -37.13 9.63 -7.42
C ILE A 365 -36.51 10.34 -8.63
N TYR A 366 -35.19 10.52 -8.61
CA TYR A 366 -34.37 10.93 -9.76
C TYR A 366 -33.28 9.90 -9.98
N ILE A 367 -33.10 9.45 -11.22
CA ILE A 367 -32.11 8.40 -11.54
C ILE A 367 -30.98 9.00 -12.37
N VAL A 368 -29.74 8.76 -11.91
CA VAL A 368 -28.53 9.04 -12.64
C VAL A 368 -27.91 7.71 -13.09
N ILE A 369 -27.56 7.62 -14.38
CA ILE A 369 -26.93 6.44 -14.95
C ILE A 369 -25.41 6.67 -14.90
N GLU A 370 -24.68 5.77 -14.25
CA GLU A 370 -23.23 5.80 -14.26
C GLU A 370 -22.70 5.50 -15.69
N LYS A 371 -21.64 6.21 -16.09
CA LYS A 371 -21.03 6.06 -17.41
C LYS A 371 -19.89 5.05 -17.39
#